data_a3a2486848ed222bfed0243aed64a688
#
_entry.id   a3a2486848ed222bfed0243aed64a688
#
_cell.length_a   1.000
_cell.length_b   1.000
_cell.length_c   1.000
_cell.angle_alpha   90.00
_cell.angle_beta   90.00
_cell.angle_gamma   90.00
#
_symmetry.space_group_name_H-M   'P 1'
#
loop_
_entity.id
_entity.type
_entity.pdbx_description
1 polymer ?
#
loop_
_entity_poly.entity_id
_entity_poly.type
_entity_poly.pdbx_seq_one_letter_code
_entity_poly.pdbx_strand_id
1 'polypeptide(L)'
;ATLSSHNFISETVWLAHKESLLAYYIAEADIFLATKGDEIIGFIALINLEVPALFVAPKYQNLGIGSRLLLYVKFICIHLWLRVYKKNKNAIHFYQNHGFLIIDSCIDPLTGEEQFVMDWKNRPLMN
;
A
#
# COMPACT_ATOMS: atom_id res chain seq x y z
N ALA A 1 11.24 3.69 0.68
CA ALA A 1 11.84 2.81 1.51
C ALA A 1 10.90 1.84 2.19
N THR A 2 10.88 1.76 3.52
CA THR A 2 10.09 0.71 4.17
C THR A 2 8.60 0.81 3.89
N LEU A 3 8.05 2.02 3.88
CA LEU A 3 6.63 2.20 3.58
C LEU A 3 6.29 1.79 2.15
N SER A 4 7.14 2.15 1.20
CA SER A 4 6.87 1.83 -0.21
C SER A 4 6.86 0.34 -0.48
N SER A 5 7.49 -0.45 0.38
CA SER A 5 7.47 -1.91 0.26
C SER A 5 6.47 -2.56 1.20
N HIS A 6 5.61 -1.76 1.82
CA HIS A 6 4.55 -2.20 2.72
C HIS A 6 5.08 -3.01 3.89
N ASN A 7 6.25 -2.66 4.38
CA ASN A 7 6.78 -3.29 5.56
C ASN A 7 5.94 -2.94 6.77
N PHE A 8 5.95 -3.84 7.72
CA PHE A 8 5.29 -3.64 8.98
C PHE A 8 5.88 -2.43 9.69
N ILE A 9 5.02 -1.52 10.14
CA ILE A 9 5.40 -0.38 10.95
C ILE A 9 4.78 -0.58 12.33
N SER A 10 5.63 -0.53 13.36
CA SER A 10 5.16 -0.68 14.73
C SER A 10 4.28 0.50 15.15
N GLU A 11 3.40 0.28 16.10
CA GLU A 11 2.54 1.34 16.62
C GLU A 11 3.37 2.50 17.19
N THR A 12 4.47 2.20 17.85
CA THR A 12 5.36 3.23 18.41
C THR A 12 5.91 4.14 17.31
N VAL A 13 6.40 3.56 16.22
CA VAL A 13 6.94 4.32 15.10
C VAL A 13 5.82 5.14 14.44
N TRP A 14 4.65 4.53 14.25
CA TRP A 14 3.51 5.22 13.67
C TRP A 14 3.11 6.44 14.50
N LEU A 15 2.91 6.26 15.80
CA LEU A 15 2.49 7.36 16.68
C LEU A 15 3.55 8.46 16.76
N ALA A 16 4.84 8.12 16.71
CA ALA A 16 5.90 9.10 16.79
C ALA A 16 6.11 9.86 15.49
N HIS A 17 5.85 9.26 14.33
CA HIS A 17 6.27 9.79 13.04
C HIS A 17 5.15 9.94 12.02
N LYS A 18 3.88 9.72 12.38
CA LYS A 18 2.80 9.70 11.39
C LYS A 18 2.71 10.98 10.58
N GLU A 19 2.88 12.13 11.21
CA GLU A 19 2.80 13.41 10.52
C GLU A 19 3.94 13.59 9.53
N SER A 20 5.16 13.20 9.92
CA SER A 20 6.33 13.25 9.04
C SER A 20 6.19 12.30 7.86
N LEU A 21 5.69 11.09 8.11
CA LEU A 21 5.47 10.10 7.08
C LEU A 21 4.42 10.55 6.07
N LEU A 22 3.31 11.09 6.58
CA LEU A 22 2.26 11.61 5.71
C LEU A 22 2.74 12.81 4.90
N ALA A 23 3.50 13.72 5.52
CA ALA A 23 4.04 14.88 4.84
C ALA A 23 4.95 14.47 3.67
N TYR A 24 5.77 13.44 3.86
CA TYR A 24 6.63 12.92 2.81
C TYR A 24 5.81 12.47 1.60
N TYR A 25 4.75 11.70 1.82
CA TYR A 25 3.91 11.21 0.73
C TYR A 25 3.01 12.29 0.14
N ILE A 26 2.53 13.24 0.95
CA ILE A 26 1.72 14.36 0.45
C ILE A 26 2.48 15.18 -0.59
N ALA A 27 3.79 15.35 -0.39
CA ALA A 27 4.61 16.11 -1.33
C ALA A 27 4.78 15.41 -2.68
N GLU A 28 4.68 14.08 -2.73
CA GLU A 28 4.98 13.28 -3.92
C GLU A 28 3.78 12.54 -4.48
N ALA A 29 2.71 12.36 -3.72
CA ALA A 29 1.64 11.43 -4.04
C ALA A 29 0.26 12.01 -3.71
N ASP A 30 -0.76 11.41 -4.32
CA ASP A 30 -2.13 11.56 -3.83
C ASP A 30 -2.33 10.63 -2.65
N ILE A 31 -2.87 11.15 -1.56
CA ILE A 31 -3.09 10.41 -0.33
C ILE A 31 -4.58 10.29 -0.05
N PHE A 32 -5.02 9.07 0.25
CA PHE A 32 -6.38 8.79 0.67
C PHE A 32 -6.33 8.23 2.08
N LEU A 33 -7.10 8.84 2.98
CA LEU A 33 -7.04 8.55 4.40
C LEU A 33 -8.22 7.71 4.86
N ALA A 34 -7.98 6.81 5.79
CA ALA A 34 -9.02 6.21 6.61
C ALA A 34 -8.99 6.87 7.98
N THR A 35 -10.16 7.32 8.45
CA THR A 35 -10.25 8.02 9.73
C THR A 35 -11.31 7.38 10.61
N LYS A 36 -11.11 7.52 11.92
CA LYS A 36 -12.12 7.20 12.92
C LYS A 36 -12.27 8.42 13.83
N GLY A 37 -13.38 9.14 13.67
CA GLY A 37 -13.49 10.47 14.27
C GLY A 37 -12.40 11.37 13.67
N ASP A 38 -11.60 11.97 14.52
CA ASP A 38 -10.50 12.85 14.11
C ASP A 38 -9.17 12.11 13.99
N GLU A 39 -9.15 10.81 14.28
CA GLU A 39 -7.93 10.02 14.24
C GLU A 39 -7.70 9.42 12.85
N ILE A 40 -6.48 9.59 12.32
CA ILE A 40 -6.07 8.91 11.09
C ILE A 40 -5.63 7.51 11.47
N ILE A 41 -6.31 6.51 10.95
CA ILE A 41 -6.05 5.10 11.28
C ILE A 41 -5.41 4.32 10.14
N GLY A 42 -5.29 4.92 8.97
CA GLY A 42 -4.60 4.31 7.83
C GLY A 42 -4.57 5.25 6.64
N PHE A 43 -3.79 4.88 5.64
CA PHE A 43 -3.73 5.63 4.39
C PHE A 43 -3.26 4.75 3.24
N ILE A 44 -3.57 5.17 2.04
CA ILE A 44 -2.97 4.65 0.81
C ILE A 44 -2.43 5.82 0.01
N ALA A 45 -1.23 5.66 -0.52
CA ALA A 45 -0.58 6.65 -1.36
C ALA A 45 -0.60 6.18 -2.81
N LEU A 46 -0.73 7.13 -3.73
CA LEU A 46 -0.76 6.85 -5.16
C LEU A 46 0.13 7.87 -5.87
N ILE A 47 1.15 7.38 -6.56
CA ILE A 47 2.02 8.21 -7.42
C ILE A 47 1.84 7.70 -8.84
N ASN A 48 1.15 8.48 -9.67
CA ASN A 48 0.69 8.01 -10.97
C ASN A 48 -0.15 6.73 -10.77
N LEU A 49 0.30 5.59 -11.23
CA LEU A 49 -0.38 4.30 -11.07
C LEU A 49 0.29 3.40 -10.05
N GLU A 50 1.36 3.86 -9.43
CA GLU A 50 2.05 3.09 -8.41
C GLU A 50 1.41 3.32 -7.04
N VAL A 51 1.27 2.23 -6.27
CA VAL A 51 0.90 2.28 -4.86
C VAL A 51 2.19 2.12 -4.04
N PRO A 52 2.88 3.22 -3.68
CA PRO A 52 4.12 3.11 -2.92
C PRO A 52 3.90 2.78 -1.45
N ALA A 53 2.71 3.00 -0.93
CA ALA A 53 2.42 2.74 0.47
C ALA A 53 0.94 2.46 0.69
N LEU A 54 0.67 1.48 1.52
CA LEU A 54 -0.64 1.19 2.08
C LEU A 54 -0.40 0.82 3.54
N PHE A 55 -0.98 1.58 4.44
CA PHE A 55 -0.73 1.40 5.86
C PHE A 55 -2.03 1.46 6.66
N VAL A 56 -2.15 0.58 7.65
CA VAL A 56 -3.21 0.60 8.65
C VAL A 56 -2.54 0.54 10.01
N ALA A 57 -2.93 1.44 10.92
CA ALA A 57 -2.39 1.46 12.27
C ALA A 57 -2.58 0.07 12.91
N PRO A 58 -1.56 -0.44 13.63
CA PRO A 58 -1.59 -1.82 14.13
C PRO A 58 -2.85 -2.19 14.92
N LYS A 59 -3.35 -1.28 15.72
CA LYS A 59 -4.55 -1.47 16.53
C LYS A 59 -5.83 -1.63 15.69
N TYR A 60 -5.81 -1.20 14.43
CA TYR A 60 -6.96 -1.25 13.53
C TYR A 60 -6.79 -2.25 12.39
N GLN A 61 -5.74 -3.06 12.42
CA GLN A 61 -5.52 -4.09 11.40
C GLN A 61 -6.52 -5.23 11.53
N ASN A 62 -6.70 -5.98 10.45
CA ASN A 62 -7.62 -7.12 10.36
C ASN A 62 -9.11 -6.75 10.52
N LEU A 63 -9.44 -5.49 10.24
CA LEU A 63 -10.82 -4.99 10.27
C LEU A 63 -11.32 -4.59 8.87
N GLY A 64 -10.57 -4.92 7.82
CA GLY A 64 -10.96 -4.63 6.44
C GLY A 64 -10.62 -3.22 5.97
N ILE A 65 -9.90 -2.43 6.76
CA ILE A 65 -9.58 -1.04 6.41
C ILE A 65 -8.64 -0.97 5.22
N GLY A 66 -7.59 -1.82 5.20
CA GLY A 66 -6.67 -1.89 4.07
C GLY A 66 -7.37 -2.27 2.77
N SER A 67 -8.30 -3.22 2.85
CA SER A 67 -9.10 -3.63 1.69
C SER A 67 -9.98 -2.48 1.18
N ARG A 68 -10.57 -1.72 2.07
CA ARG A 68 -11.41 -0.58 1.69
C ARG A 68 -10.60 0.54 1.03
N LEU A 69 -9.42 0.82 1.55
CA LEU A 69 -8.51 1.79 0.94
C LEU A 69 -8.09 1.35 -0.46
N LEU A 70 -7.71 0.08 -0.61
CA LEU A 70 -7.31 -0.46 -1.90
C LEU A 70 -8.47 -0.46 -2.89
N LEU A 71 -9.67 -0.85 -2.45
CA LEU A 71 -10.86 -0.83 -3.30
C LEU A 71 -11.18 0.58 -3.80
N TYR A 72 -10.97 1.59 -2.97
CA TYR A 72 -11.20 2.97 -3.38
C TYR A 72 -10.31 3.37 -4.56
N VAL A 73 -9.01 3.10 -4.49
CA VAL A 73 -8.11 3.45 -5.60
C VAL A 73 -8.35 2.56 -6.82
N LYS A 74 -8.76 1.31 -6.63
CA LYS A 74 -9.18 0.45 -7.75
C LYS A 74 -10.43 1.00 -8.45
N PHE A 75 -11.29 1.69 -7.72
CA PHE A 75 -12.48 2.31 -8.29
C PHE A 75 -12.13 3.50 -9.20
N ILE A 76 -11.10 4.26 -8.85
CA ILE A 76 -10.72 5.46 -9.59
C ILE A 76 -9.60 5.24 -10.60
N CYS A 77 -8.99 4.06 -10.63
CA CYS A 77 -7.90 3.72 -11.55
C CYS A 77 -8.25 2.47 -12.34
N ILE A 78 -7.70 2.38 -13.56
CA ILE A 78 -7.87 1.19 -14.39
C ILE A 78 -6.67 0.25 -14.33
N HIS A 79 -5.59 0.69 -13.74
CA HIS A 79 -4.36 -0.07 -13.61
C HIS A 79 -3.60 0.42 -12.38
N LEU A 80 -3.08 -0.49 -11.61
CA LEU A 80 -2.25 -0.19 -10.45
C LEU A 80 -1.07 -1.14 -10.44
N TRP A 81 0.06 -0.69 -9.91
CA TRP A 81 1.20 -1.57 -9.69
C TRP A 81 1.90 -1.18 -8.40
N LEU A 82 2.69 -2.12 -7.87
CA LEU A 82 3.39 -1.90 -6.62
C LEU A 82 4.62 -2.79 -6.53
N ARG A 83 5.49 -2.47 -5.60
CA ARG A 83 6.62 -3.29 -5.22
C ARG A 83 6.42 -3.75 -3.79
N VAL A 84 6.70 -5.01 -3.53
CA VAL A 84 6.55 -5.61 -2.21
C VAL A 84 7.74 -6.53 -1.94
N TYR A 85 8.29 -6.49 -0.73
CA TYR A 85 9.40 -7.38 -0.39
C TYR A 85 8.95 -8.84 -0.47
N LYS A 86 9.80 -9.68 -1.06
CA LYS A 86 9.49 -11.12 -1.19
C LYS A 86 9.26 -11.78 0.14
N LYS A 87 9.93 -11.30 1.18
CA LYS A 87 9.77 -11.85 2.54
C LYS A 87 8.47 -11.44 3.21
N ASN A 88 7.78 -10.43 2.70
CA ASN A 88 6.52 -9.97 3.26
C ASN A 88 5.36 -10.78 2.69
N LYS A 89 5.23 -12.02 3.16
CA LYS A 89 4.24 -12.97 2.61
C LYS A 89 2.81 -12.54 2.86
N ASN A 90 2.55 -11.90 3.99
CA ASN A 90 1.21 -11.43 4.31
C ASN A 90 0.74 -10.36 3.32
N ALA A 91 1.62 -9.41 2.98
CA ALA A 91 1.28 -8.39 1.99
C ALA A 91 1.07 -9.00 0.61
N ILE A 92 1.93 -9.94 0.20
CA ILE A 92 1.78 -10.61 -1.09
C ILE A 92 0.43 -11.30 -1.18
N HIS A 93 0.05 -12.07 -0.16
CA HIS A 93 -1.25 -12.73 -0.12
C HIS A 93 -2.40 -11.73 -0.16
N PHE A 94 -2.28 -10.64 0.59
CA PHE A 94 -3.28 -9.59 0.60
C PHE A 94 -3.52 -9.04 -0.82
N TYR A 95 -2.44 -8.71 -1.54
CA TYR A 95 -2.57 -8.18 -2.89
C TYR A 95 -3.06 -9.24 -3.87
N GLN A 96 -2.61 -10.48 -3.73
CA GLN A 96 -3.13 -11.57 -4.56
C GLN A 96 -4.63 -11.77 -4.38
N ASN A 97 -5.12 -11.67 -3.14
CA ASN A 97 -6.55 -11.76 -2.84
C ASN A 97 -7.34 -10.61 -3.46
N HIS A 98 -6.67 -9.50 -3.79
CA HIS A 98 -7.28 -8.37 -4.46
C HIS A 98 -7.02 -8.33 -5.97
N GLY A 99 -6.58 -9.46 -6.53
CA GLY A 99 -6.42 -9.59 -7.98
C GLY A 99 -5.11 -9.11 -8.54
N PHE A 100 -4.14 -8.78 -7.69
CA PHE A 100 -2.80 -8.44 -8.16
C PHE A 100 -2.02 -9.71 -8.52
N LEU A 101 -1.24 -9.61 -9.58
CA LEU A 101 -0.39 -10.71 -10.07
C LEU A 101 1.07 -10.29 -9.99
N ILE A 102 1.92 -11.26 -9.66
CA ILE A 102 3.37 -11.05 -9.72
C ILE A 102 3.79 -11.01 -11.18
N ILE A 103 4.39 -9.91 -11.61
CA ILE A 103 4.82 -9.74 -13.01
C ILE A 103 6.33 -9.62 -13.17
N ASP A 104 7.06 -9.33 -12.10
CA ASP A 104 8.51 -9.15 -12.19
C ASP A 104 9.13 -9.24 -10.79
N SER A 105 10.46 -9.20 -10.77
CA SER A 105 11.27 -9.12 -9.56
C SER A 105 12.29 -8.00 -9.71
N CYS A 106 12.68 -7.41 -8.60
CA CYS A 106 13.72 -6.40 -8.56
C CYS A 106 14.39 -6.40 -7.19
N ILE A 107 15.41 -5.58 -7.05
CA ILE A 107 16.11 -5.40 -5.78
C ILE A 107 15.91 -3.96 -5.35
N ASP A 108 15.52 -3.77 -4.10
CA ASP A 108 15.43 -2.44 -3.51
C ASP A 108 16.85 -1.90 -3.36
N PRO A 109 17.23 -0.81 -4.06
CA PRO A 109 18.59 -0.30 -4.00
C PRO A 109 18.97 0.26 -2.63
N LEU A 110 17.99 0.60 -1.80
CA LEU A 110 18.26 1.14 -0.48
C LEU A 110 18.57 0.06 0.56
N THR A 111 17.93 -1.10 0.43
CA THR A 111 18.05 -2.16 1.43
C THR A 111 18.77 -3.40 0.92
N GLY A 112 18.90 -3.57 -0.39
CA GLY A 112 19.41 -4.80 -0.99
C GLY A 112 18.44 -5.96 -0.96
N GLU A 113 17.23 -5.75 -0.44
CA GLU A 113 16.23 -6.80 -0.32
C GLU A 113 15.52 -7.04 -1.65
N GLU A 114 15.20 -8.31 -1.93
CA GLU A 114 14.45 -8.68 -3.11
C GLU A 114 12.98 -8.29 -2.98
N GLN A 115 12.43 -7.81 -4.08
CA GLN A 115 11.02 -7.41 -4.18
C GLN A 115 10.36 -8.09 -5.36
N PHE A 116 9.05 -8.33 -5.25
CA PHE A 116 8.20 -8.58 -6.40
C PHE A 116 7.60 -7.27 -6.89
N VAL A 117 7.42 -7.19 -8.20
CA VAL A 117 6.54 -6.18 -8.81
C VAL A 117 5.21 -6.89 -9.08
N MET A 118 4.15 -6.28 -8.61
CA MET A 118 2.80 -6.83 -8.78
C MET A 118 1.94 -5.79 -9.48
N ASP A 119 1.01 -6.24 -10.32
CA ASP A 119 0.06 -5.32 -10.94
C ASP A 119 -1.36 -5.85 -10.92
N TRP A 120 -2.27 -4.91 -11.06
CA TRP A 120 -3.70 -5.17 -11.21
C TRP A 120 -4.23 -4.31 -12.34
N LYS A 121 -5.05 -4.91 -13.19
CA LYS A 121 -5.74 -4.19 -14.26
C LYS A 121 -7.23 -4.43 -14.16
N ASN A 122 -7.99 -3.35 -14.28
CA ASN A 122 -9.43 -3.47 -14.36
C ASN A 122 -9.78 -4.09 -15.71
N ARG A 123 -10.40 -5.25 -15.67
CA ARG A 123 -10.84 -5.94 -16.89
C ARG A 123 -12.35 -5.84 -16.96
N PRO A 124 -12.89 -5.08 -17.94
CA PRO A 124 -14.33 -5.04 -18.11
C PRO A 124 -14.86 -6.44 -18.37
N LEU A 125 -16.07 -6.69 -17.89
CA LEU A 125 -16.74 -7.95 -18.21
C LEU A 125 -16.94 -8.03 -19.71
N MET A 126 -16.49 -9.15 -20.29
CA MET A 126 -16.70 -9.43 -21.70
C MET A 126 -17.97 -10.24 -21.85
N ASN A 127 -18.80 -9.82 -22.72
CA ASN A 127 -20.03 -10.52 -23.04
C ASN A 127 -19.85 -11.41 -24.25
#